data_f80f168941056ba4c326180813f79b94
#
_entry.id   f80f168941056ba4c326180813f79b94
#
_cell.length_a   1.000
_cell.length_b   1.000
_cell.length_c   1.000
_cell.angle_alpha   90.00
_cell.angle_beta   90.00
_cell.angle_gamma   90.00
#
_symmetry.space_group_name_H-M   'P 1'
#
loop_
_entity.id
_entity.type
_entity.pdbx_description
1 polymer ?
#
loop_
_entity_poly.entity_id
_entity_poly.type
_entity_poly.pdbx_seq_one_letter_code
_entity_poly.pdbx_strand_id
1 'polypeptide(L)'
;YDCTKEPIPVVPAQHYFMGGVDVDHYSQTSLAQLYAVGETSCNGVHGKNRLASNSLLESLVFAKRAALHITNEYDTSVIVPHIADNLNWEVYSNPDDIFKGFKKNILTEIERMKKYHEQHHNENECRQSDIASA
;
A
#
# COMPACT_ATOMS: atom_id res chain seq x y z
N TYR A 1 11.56 17.67 -27.65
CA TYR A 1 12.24 18.43 -26.58
C TYR A 1 13.69 17.97 -26.44
N ASP A 2 14.60 18.90 -26.42
CA ASP A 2 16.03 18.64 -26.12
C ASP A 2 16.29 18.95 -24.64
N CYS A 3 16.22 17.95 -23.80
CA CYS A 3 16.38 18.08 -22.35
C CYS A 3 17.71 18.68 -21.91
N THR A 4 18.68 18.81 -22.82
CA THR A 4 19.96 19.45 -22.56
C THR A 4 19.92 20.97 -22.74
N LYS A 5 18.88 21.49 -23.38
CA LYS A 5 18.77 22.90 -23.77
C LYS A 5 17.51 23.59 -23.24
N GLU A 6 16.46 22.83 -22.99
CA GLU A 6 15.16 23.39 -22.58
C GLU A 6 14.47 22.53 -21.50
N PRO A 7 13.70 23.15 -20.58
CA PRO A 7 12.90 22.42 -19.61
C PRO A 7 11.79 21.62 -20.30
N ILE A 8 11.50 20.43 -19.78
CA ILE A 8 10.34 19.64 -20.21
C ILE A 8 9.12 20.13 -19.42
N PRO A 9 7.98 20.42 -20.08
CA PRO A 9 6.75 20.77 -19.38
C PRO A 9 6.24 19.57 -18.58
N VAL A 10 6.01 19.78 -17.29
CA VAL A 10 5.48 18.76 -16.37
C VAL A 10 4.31 19.34 -15.59
N VAL A 11 3.38 18.48 -15.20
CA VAL A 11 2.27 18.80 -14.32
C VAL A 11 2.24 17.81 -13.16
N PRO A 12 1.87 18.24 -11.95
CA PRO A 12 1.58 17.31 -10.87
C PRO A 12 0.39 16.42 -11.26
N ALA A 13 0.58 15.10 -11.14
CA ALA A 13 -0.48 14.14 -11.42
C ALA A 13 -0.41 13.00 -10.39
N GLN A 14 -1.57 12.40 -10.13
CA GLN A 14 -1.62 11.16 -9.40
C GLN A 14 -0.89 10.10 -10.22
N HIS A 15 -0.04 9.32 -9.56
CA HIS A 15 0.72 8.29 -10.22
C HIS A 15 0.36 6.92 -9.60
N TYR A 16 1.22 6.34 -8.82
CA TYR A 16 1.06 5.00 -8.29
C TYR A 16 0.62 5.05 -6.82
N PHE A 17 -0.27 4.13 -6.42
CA PHE A 17 -0.68 4.02 -5.02
C PHE A 17 0.46 3.40 -4.18
N MET A 18 0.80 4.02 -3.06
CA MET A 18 1.74 3.49 -2.09
C MET A 18 0.99 2.86 -0.93
N GLY A 19 1.40 1.64 -0.54
CA GLY A 19 0.64 0.82 0.39
C GLY A 19 -0.26 -0.15 -0.35
N GLY A 20 -1.34 -0.58 0.27
CA GLY A 20 -2.29 -1.55 -0.28
C GLY A 20 -2.63 -2.64 0.70
N VAL A 21 -3.14 -3.74 0.21
CA VAL A 21 -3.43 -4.94 1.00
C VAL A 21 -2.11 -5.56 1.45
N ASP A 22 -1.93 -5.73 2.75
CA ASP A 22 -0.75 -6.38 3.31
C ASP A 22 -0.67 -7.84 2.89
N VAL A 23 0.48 -8.22 2.33
CA VAL A 23 0.71 -9.56 1.78
C VAL A 23 2.11 -10.05 2.09
N ASP A 24 2.25 -11.37 2.17
CA ASP A 24 3.53 -12.04 2.30
C ASP A 24 4.30 -12.09 0.97
N HIS A 25 5.44 -12.79 0.98
CA HIS A 25 6.30 -12.95 -0.19
C HIS A 25 5.72 -13.84 -1.31
N TYR A 26 4.58 -14.50 -1.07
CA TYR A 26 3.78 -15.21 -2.06
C TYR A 26 2.54 -14.43 -2.48
N SER A 27 2.39 -13.19 -2.03
CA SER A 27 1.22 -12.33 -2.24
C SER A 27 -0.06 -12.83 -1.56
N GLN A 28 0.05 -13.70 -0.55
CA GLN A 28 -1.05 -14.17 0.25
C GLN A 28 -1.37 -13.14 1.35
N THR A 29 -2.64 -12.87 1.55
CA THR A 29 -3.12 -12.02 2.64
C THR A 29 -3.26 -12.80 3.95
N SER A 30 -3.60 -12.13 5.04
CA SER A 30 -3.95 -12.78 6.30
C SER A 30 -5.22 -13.64 6.24
N LEU A 31 -6.02 -13.50 5.18
CA LEU A 31 -7.19 -14.34 4.94
C LEU A 31 -6.79 -15.54 4.08
N ALA A 32 -7.21 -16.73 4.51
CA ALA A 32 -6.92 -17.97 3.79
C ALA A 32 -7.42 -17.90 2.34
N GLN A 33 -6.59 -18.31 1.39
CA GLN A 33 -6.87 -18.37 -0.06
C GLN A 33 -7.17 -17.03 -0.72
N LEU A 34 -6.92 -15.91 -0.04
CA LEU A 34 -7.03 -14.57 -0.63
C LEU A 34 -5.63 -14.03 -0.95
N TYR A 35 -5.45 -13.61 -2.18
CA TYR A 35 -4.19 -13.06 -2.70
C TYR A 35 -4.41 -11.65 -3.24
N ALA A 36 -3.38 -10.81 -3.14
CA ALA A 36 -3.36 -9.51 -3.77
C ALA A 36 -2.00 -9.30 -4.47
N VAL A 37 -2.03 -8.84 -5.72
CA VAL A 37 -0.82 -8.65 -6.53
C VAL A 37 -0.87 -7.33 -7.29
N GLY A 38 0.30 -6.80 -7.63
CA GLY A 38 0.44 -5.53 -8.36
C GLY A 38 0.14 -4.32 -7.48
N GLU A 39 -0.36 -3.25 -8.07
CA GLU A 39 -0.56 -1.96 -7.40
C GLU A 39 -1.46 -2.02 -6.15
N THR A 40 -2.37 -2.99 -6.10
CA THR A 40 -3.28 -3.18 -4.96
C THR A 40 -2.61 -3.82 -3.74
N SER A 41 -1.42 -4.41 -3.90
CA SER A 41 -0.71 -5.12 -2.84
C SER A 41 0.38 -4.27 -2.17
N CYS A 42 0.60 -4.55 -0.90
CA CYS A 42 1.71 -4.00 -0.11
C CYS A 42 2.62 -5.14 0.35
N ASN A 43 3.58 -5.51 -0.48
CA ASN A 43 4.57 -6.57 -0.20
C ASN A 43 5.89 -6.03 0.39
N GLY A 44 5.95 -4.73 0.71
CA GLY A 44 7.11 -4.08 1.32
C GLY A 44 8.26 -3.72 0.37
N VAL A 45 8.25 -4.17 -0.88
CA VAL A 45 9.36 -3.96 -1.85
C VAL A 45 9.65 -2.49 -2.09
N HIS A 46 8.62 -1.65 -2.13
CA HIS A 46 8.77 -0.24 -2.45
C HIS A 46 9.02 0.66 -1.23
N GLY A 47 8.71 0.20 -0.03
CA GLY A 47 8.82 1.00 1.19
C GLY A 47 8.01 2.31 1.09
N LYS A 48 8.63 3.42 1.50
CA LYS A 48 7.97 4.74 1.47
C LYS A 48 7.93 5.39 0.09
N ASN A 49 8.83 4.99 -0.80
CA ASN A 49 9.01 5.66 -2.08
C ASN A 49 9.40 4.67 -3.17
N ARG A 50 8.52 4.52 -4.13
CA ARG A 50 8.67 3.59 -5.25
C ARG A 50 9.60 4.14 -6.33
N LEU A 51 10.50 3.29 -6.84
CA LEU A 51 11.20 3.55 -8.08
C LEU A 51 10.28 3.20 -9.27
N ALA A 52 10.09 4.15 -10.18
CA ALA A 52 9.10 4.08 -11.25
C ALA A 52 9.15 2.77 -12.08
N SER A 53 10.33 2.35 -12.50
CA SER A 53 10.48 1.13 -13.32
C SER A 53 10.25 -0.18 -12.55
N ASN A 54 10.42 -0.17 -11.22
CA ASN A 54 10.37 -1.37 -10.41
C ASN A 54 8.95 -1.90 -10.20
N SER A 55 7.92 -1.07 -10.35
CA SER A 55 6.54 -1.50 -10.13
C SER A 55 6.05 -2.52 -11.15
N LEU A 56 6.41 -2.36 -12.43
CA LEU A 56 6.05 -3.35 -13.45
C LEU A 56 6.76 -4.68 -13.20
N LEU A 57 8.04 -4.62 -12.83
CA LEU A 57 8.81 -5.82 -12.50
C LEU A 57 8.26 -6.51 -11.25
N GLU A 58 7.96 -5.74 -10.21
CA GLU A 58 7.34 -6.24 -8.97
C GLU A 58 6.02 -6.96 -9.29
N SER A 59 5.11 -6.33 -10.04
CA SER A 59 3.83 -6.91 -10.38
C SER A 59 3.98 -8.25 -11.12
N LEU A 60 4.89 -8.34 -12.09
CA LEU A 60 5.13 -9.58 -12.84
C LEU A 60 5.73 -10.70 -11.97
N VAL A 61 6.72 -10.35 -11.15
CA VAL A 61 7.41 -11.33 -10.30
C VAL A 61 6.46 -11.89 -9.23
N PHE A 62 5.74 -11.01 -8.54
CA PHE A 62 4.86 -11.43 -7.46
C PHE A 62 3.59 -12.10 -7.98
N ALA A 63 3.04 -11.69 -9.13
CA ALA A 63 1.95 -12.42 -9.77
C ALA A 63 2.36 -13.85 -10.15
N LYS A 64 3.57 -14.04 -10.70
CA LYS A 64 4.11 -15.38 -10.97
C LYS A 64 4.27 -16.21 -9.70
N ARG A 65 4.80 -15.62 -8.62
CA ARG A 65 4.96 -16.30 -7.34
C ARG A 65 3.61 -16.71 -6.76
N ALA A 66 2.62 -15.81 -6.78
CA ALA A 66 1.26 -16.11 -6.33
C ALA A 66 0.66 -17.26 -7.13
N ALA A 67 0.76 -17.23 -8.46
CA ALA A 67 0.24 -18.29 -9.33
C ALA A 67 0.87 -19.66 -9.02
N LEU A 68 2.18 -19.70 -8.85
CA LEU A 68 2.87 -20.97 -8.48
C LEU A 68 2.46 -21.44 -7.09
N HIS A 69 2.33 -20.55 -6.13
CA HIS A 69 1.88 -20.88 -4.78
C HIS A 69 0.46 -21.41 -4.79
N ILE A 70 -0.48 -20.74 -5.45
CA ILE A 70 -1.86 -21.21 -5.60
C ILE A 70 -1.89 -22.60 -6.24
N THR A 71 -1.11 -22.83 -7.28
CA THR A 71 -1.12 -24.12 -7.98
C THR A 71 -0.63 -25.26 -7.10
N ASN A 72 0.33 -24.99 -6.22
CA ASN A 72 0.95 -26.02 -5.38
C ASN A 72 0.23 -26.24 -4.05
N GLU A 73 -0.31 -25.16 -3.46
CA GLU A 73 -0.80 -25.14 -2.07
C GLU A 73 -2.34 -24.98 -1.99
N TYR A 74 -3.04 -24.94 -3.13
CA TYR A 74 -4.48 -24.75 -3.12
C TYR A 74 -5.17 -25.96 -2.47
N ASP A 75 -5.80 -25.71 -1.33
CA ASP A 75 -6.54 -26.73 -0.59
C ASP A 75 -8.05 -26.51 -0.75
N THR A 76 -8.69 -27.43 -1.45
CA THR A 76 -10.14 -27.43 -1.65
C THR A 76 -10.93 -27.77 -0.39
N SER A 77 -10.27 -28.30 0.65
CA SER A 77 -10.89 -28.62 1.94
C SER A 77 -11.02 -27.39 2.86
N VAL A 78 -10.31 -26.30 2.57
CA VAL A 78 -10.45 -25.07 3.34
C VAL A 78 -11.82 -24.46 3.08
N ILE A 79 -12.68 -24.57 4.05
CA ILE A 79 -13.98 -23.89 4.05
C ILE A 79 -13.70 -22.41 4.32
N VAL A 80 -13.78 -21.59 3.28
CA VAL A 80 -13.80 -20.14 3.47
C VAL A 80 -15.12 -19.83 4.17
N PRO A 81 -15.09 -19.26 5.39
CA PRO A 81 -16.33 -18.91 6.09
C PRO A 81 -17.22 -18.07 5.16
N HIS A 82 -18.49 -18.39 5.07
CA HIS A 82 -19.45 -17.56 4.36
C HIS A 82 -19.60 -16.25 5.14
N ILE A 83 -18.72 -15.30 4.85
CA ILE A 83 -18.69 -13.98 5.51
C ILE A 83 -20.02 -13.26 5.29
N ALA A 84 -20.70 -13.55 4.15
CA ALA A 84 -21.98 -12.96 3.79
C ALA A 84 -23.09 -13.23 4.82
N ASP A 85 -23.08 -14.38 5.49
CA ASP A 85 -24.12 -14.76 6.44
C ASP A 85 -24.05 -13.98 7.75
N ASN A 86 -22.89 -13.38 8.05
CA ASN A 86 -22.63 -12.60 9.25
C ASN A 86 -22.57 -11.09 9.01
N LEU A 87 -22.76 -10.65 7.75
CA LEU A 87 -22.74 -9.23 7.43
C LEU A 87 -24.10 -8.60 7.73
N ASN A 88 -24.10 -7.59 8.59
CA ASN A 88 -25.27 -6.74 8.75
C ASN A 88 -25.35 -5.78 7.55
N TRP A 89 -26.10 -6.17 6.53
CA TRP A 89 -26.27 -5.40 5.29
C TRP A 89 -26.90 -4.02 5.50
N GLU A 90 -27.64 -3.81 6.60
CA GLU A 90 -28.22 -2.51 6.94
C GLU A 90 -27.13 -1.44 7.15
N VAL A 91 -25.97 -1.85 7.67
CA VAL A 91 -24.82 -0.94 7.84
C VAL A 91 -24.33 -0.41 6.49
N TYR A 92 -24.55 -1.15 5.41
CA TYR A 92 -24.10 -0.78 4.05
C TYR A 92 -25.22 -0.17 3.19
N SER A 93 -26.39 0.11 3.78
CA SER A 93 -27.57 0.63 3.05
C SER A 93 -27.36 2.05 2.49
N ASN A 94 -26.45 2.83 3.08
CA ASN A 94 -26.11 4.16 2.62
C ASN A 94 -24.62 4.27 2.26
N PRO A 95 -24.23 3.98 1.01
CA PRO A 95 -22.83 4.04 0.57
C PRO A 95 -22.17 5.40 0.79
N ASP A 96 -22.91 6.50 0.61
CA ASP A 96 -22.35 7.86 0.74
C ASP A 96 -21.90 8.15 2.17
N ASP A 97 -22.62 7.71 3.17
CA ASP A 97 -22.21 7.89 4.57
C ASP A 97 -21.03 7.02 4.95
N ILE A 98 -20.95 5.82 4.38
CA ILE A 98 -19.79 4.93 4.53
C ILE A 98 -18.55 5.59 3.92
N PHE A 99 -18.63 6.10 2.69
CA PHE A 99 -17.51 6.79 2.04
C PHE A 99 -17.09 8.06 2.78
N LYS A 100 -18.04 8.84 3.31
CA LYS A 100 -17.72 9.99 4.17
C LYS A 100 -16.98 9.55 5.43
N GLY A 101 -17.41 8.45 6.05
CA GLY A 101 -16.74 7.85 7.22
C GLY A 101 -15.30 7.44 6.89
N PHE A 102 -15.09 6.71 5.81
CA PHE A 102 -13.74 6.32 5.36
C PHE A 102 -12.86 7.54 5.06
N LYS A 103 -13.39 8.52 4.33
CA LYS A 103 -12.65 9.76 4.04
C LYS A 103 -12.22 10.47 5.32
N LYS A 104 -13.12 10.58 6.30
CA LYS A 104 -12.80 11.18 7.60
C LYS A 104 -11.68 10.43 8.32
N ASN A 105 -11.76 9.10 8.36
CA ASN A 105 -10.76 8.25 9.01
C ASN A 105 -9.40 8.37 8.33
N ILE A 106 -9.36 8.35 7.00
CA ILE A 106 -8.13 8.52 6.21
C ILE A 106 -7.50 9.88 6.50
N LEU A 107 -8.27 10.96 6.45
CA LEU A 107 -7.75 12.31 6.72
C LEU A 107 -7.22 12.43 8.16
N THR A 108 -7.91 11.85 9.13
CA THR A 108 -7.47 11.82 10.53
C THR A 108 -6.14 11.09 10.68
N GLU A 109 -5.98 9.96 10.00
CA GLU A 109 -4.75 9.17 10.04
C GLU A 109 -3.59 9.90 9.34
N ILE A 110 -3.84 10.56 8.21
CA ILE A 110 -2.86 11.40 7.53
C ILE A 110 -2.36 12.52 8.47
N GLU A 111 -3.25 13.21 9.16
CA GLU A 111 -2.88 14.26 10.10
C GLU A 111 -2.08 13.70 11.29
N ARG A 112 -2.47 12.53 11.80
CA ARG A 112 -1.72 11.83 12.85
C ARG A 112 -0.30 11.50 12.40
N MET A 113 -0.14 10.96 11.21
CA MET A 113 1.15 10.59 10.64
C MET A 113 2.03 11.80 10.33
N LYS A 114 1.47 12.89 9.85
CA LYS A 114 2.22 14.15 9.67
C LYS A 114 2.85 14.63 10.98
N LYS A 115 2.03 14.72 12.04
CA LYS A 115 2.52 15.11 13.38
C LYS A 115 3.61 14.17 13.90
N TYR A 116 3.43 12.87 13.69
CA TYR A 116 4.45 11.89 14.07
C TYR A 116 5.78 12.13 13.34
N HIS A 117 5.73 12.37 12.04
CA HIS A 117 6.94 12.65 11.26
C HIS A 117 7.61 13.97 11.65
N GLU A 118 6.84 15.03 11.88
CA GLU A 118 7.37 16.32 12.33
C GLU A 118 8.13 16.18 13.67
N GLN A 119 7.56 15.45 14.61
CA GLN A 119 8.18 15.22 15.92
C GLN A 119 9.49 14.44 15.81
N HIS A 120 9.54 13.38 15.00
CA HIS A 120 10.74 12.53 14.88
C HIS A 120 11.78 13.07 13.90
N HIS A 121 11.42 13.99 13.00
CA HIS A 121 12.36 14.66 12.12
C HIS A 121 13.24 15.62 12.93
N ASN A 122 12.65 16.38 13.82
CA ASN A 122 13.36 17.30 14.70
C ASN A 122 14.34 16.58 15.65
N GLU A 123 13.99 15.38 16.13
CA GLU A 123 14.89 14.57 16.96
C GLU A 123 16.11 14.06 16.20
N ASN A 124 15.96 13.72 14.91
CA ASN A 124 17.07 13.25 14.08
C ASN A 124 18.00 14.40 13.65
N GLU A 125 17.49 15.59 13.40
CA GLU A 125 18.31 16.77 13.12
C GLU A 125 19.13 17.20 14.34
N CYS A 126 18.55 17.11 15.53
CA CYS A 126 19.24 17.40 16.79
C CYS A 126 20.39 16.42 17.02
N ARG A 127 20.21 15.12 16.77
CA ARG A 127 21.28 14.10 16.88
C ARG A 127 22.41 14.28 15.85
N GLN A 128 22.10 14.75 14.66
CA GLN A 128 23.12 15.00 13.64
C GLN A 128 23.96 16.25 13.94
N SER A 129 23.38 17.27 14.57
CA SER A 129 24.13 18.46 15.00
C SER A 129 25.10 18.15 16.15
N ASP A 130 24.74 17.24 17.04
CA ASP A 130 25.58 16.80 18.16
C ASP A 130 26.80 15.97 17.69
N ILE A 131 26.63 15.19 16.63
CA ILE A 131 27.72 14.40 16.03
C ILE A 131 28.70 15.29 15.22
N ALA A 132 28.20 16.36 14.61
CA ALA A 132 29.02 17.28 13.82
C ALA A 132 29.82 18.28 14.68
N SER A 133 29.48 18.38 15.97
CA SER A 133 30.14 19.27 16.93
C SER A 133 31.10 18.56 17.90
N ALA A 134 31.29 17.25 17.75
CA ALA A 134 32.22 16.42 18.51
C ALA A 134 33.43 15.98 17.65
#